data_890d245a7c0e79fcdc6ca230fdfac0c4
#
_entry.id   890d245a7c0e79fcdc6ca230fdfac0c4
#
_cell.length_a   1.000
_cell.length_b   1.000
_cell.length_c   1.000
_cell.angle_alpha   90.00
_cell.angle_beta   90.00
_cell.angle_gamma   90.00
#
_symmetry.space_group_name_H-M   'P 1'
#
loop_
_entity.id
_entity.type
_entity.pdbx_description
1 polymer ?
#
loop_
_entity_poly.entity_id
_entity_poly.type
_entity_poly.pdbx_seq_one_letter_code
_entity_poly.pdbx_strand_id
1 'polypeptide(L)'
;MATGDVVGYLNSDDVFKYRHVIETIAQTFEQPEIDAVFGNVLYRRRNGERLLRRYSGSHFNPGMLPYGIMPPHPSFYARKSCYIKSGGFNTSFRIAGDYELFLRFFLKERICYRYLDLDVVVMRLGGISNRSFYSVLCGNSIELMKACRINGIYTNLSLIHISEPTRP
;
A
#
# COMPACT_ATOMS: atom_id res chain seq x y z
N MET A 1 -11.90 -6.77 -16.00
CA MET A 1 -11.75 -5.37 -15.55
C MET A 1 -12.80 -5.11 -14.48
N ALA A 2 -12.49 -4.42 -13.37
CA ALA A 2 -13.47 -4.13 -12.32
C ALA A 2 -14.61 -3.25 -12.86
N THR A 3 -15.86 -3.57 -12.51
CA THR A 3 -17.05 -2.85 -12.99
C THR A 3 -17.54 -1.79 -11.99
N GLY A 4 -17.23 -1.96 -10.68
CA GLY A 4 -17.63 -1.03 -9.62
C GLY A 4 -16.94 0.33 -9.70
N ASP A 5 -17.51 1.31 -8.98
CA ASP A 5 -17.01 2.69 -8.92
C ASP A 5 -15.80 2.84 -8.00
N VAL A 6 -15.65 1.95 -7.03
CA VAL A 6 -14.53 1.88 -6.09
C VAL A 6 -13.79 0.56 -6.27
N VAL A 7 -12.48 0.61 -6.31
CA VAL A 7 -11.60 -0.55 -6.52
C VAL A 7 -10.63 -0.70 -5.36
N GLY A 8 -10.52 -1.90 -4.84
CA GLY A 8 -9.52 -2.33 -3.86
C GLY A 8 -9.02 -3.73 -4.19
N TYR A 9 -8.01 -4.19 -3.49
CA TYR A 9 -7.38 -5.50 -3.69
C TYR A 9 -7.43 -6.30 -2.41
N LEU A 10 -7.85 -7.54 -2.53
CA LEU A 10 -7.72 -8.53 -1.46
C LEU A 10 -7.02 -9.75 -2.03
N ASN A 11 -5.86 -10.10 -1.49
CA ASN A 11 -5.14 -11.30 -1.92
C ASN A 11 -5.90 -12.56 -1.51
N SER A 12 -5.64 -13.67 -2.18
CA SER A 12 -6.40 -14.92 -2.00
C SER A 12 -6.30 -15.55 -0.60
N ASP A 13 -5.24 -15.23 0.15
CA ASP A 13 -4.98 -15.71 1.50
C ASP A 13 -5.29 -14.67 2.59
N ASP A 14 -5.70 -13.46 2.21
CA ASP A 14 -6.09 -12.39 3.11
C ASP A 14 -7.59 -12.39 3.38
N VAL A 15 -7.99 -11.87 4.53
CA VAL A 15 -9.40 -11.77 4.92
C VAL A 15 -9.70 -10.41 5.54
N PHE A 16 -10.94 -9.94 5.38
CA PHE A 16 -11.40 -8.78 6.12
C PHE A 16 -11.45 -9.08 7.61
N LYS A 17 -11.03 -8.10 8.42
CA LYS A 17 -11.02 -8.25 9.88
C LYS A 17 -12.44 -8.34 10.45
N TYR A 18 -13.37 -7.57 9.91
CA TYR A 18 -14.75 -7.49 10.36
C TYR A 18 -15.73 -7.55 9.19
N ARG A 19 -16.97 -7.98 9.45
CA ARG A 19 -18.03 -8.08 8.43
C ARG A 19 -18.44 -6.72 7.85
N HIS A 20 -18.37 -5.66 8.65
CA HIS A 20 -18.78 -4.31 8.28
C HIS A 20 -17.69 -3.47 7.57
N VAL A 21 -16.50 -4.05 7.33
CA VAL A 21 -15.38 -3.32 6.70
C VAL A 21 -15.80 -2.69 5.37
N ILE A 22 -16.41 -3.46 4.49
CA ILE A 22 -16.82 -2.97 3.16
C ILE A 22 -17.91 -1.91 3.27
N GLU A 23 -18.86 -2.08 4.19
CA GLU A 23 -19.90 -1.08 4.45
C GLU A 23 -19.30 0.25 4.91
N THR A 24 -18.37 0.21 5.88
CA THR A 24 -17.68 1.41 6.37
C THR A 24 -16.89 2.13 5.26
N ILE A 25 -16.22 1.35 4.40
CA ILE A 25 -15.52 1.89 3.24
C ILE A 25 -16.52 2.55 2.28
N ALA A 26 -17.61 1.87 1.93
CA ALA A 26 -18.63 2.38 1.00
C ALA A 26 -19.25 3.68 1.52
N GLN A 27 -19.64 3.73 2.79
CA GLN A 27 -20.19 4.95 3.44
C GLN A 27 -19.20 6.13 3.38
N THR A 28 -17.89 5.85 3.48
CA THR A 28 -16.90 6.93 3.37
C THR A 28 -16.88 7.54 1.96
N PHE A 29 -17.13 6.75 0.92
CA PHE A 29 -17.21 7.22 -0.46
C PHE A 29 -18.52 7.91 -0.83
N GLU A 30 -19.53 7.97 0.07
CA GLU A 30 -20.70 8.84 -0.09
C GLU A 30 -20.29 10.32 -0.11
N GLN A 31 -19.13 10.64 0.43
CA GLN A 31 -18.52 11.97 0.34
C GLN A 31 -17.81 12.10 -1.02
N PRO A 32 -18.32 12.95 -1.93
CA PRO A 32 -17.83 13.00 -3.31
C PRO A 32 -16.39 13.51 -3.44
N GLU A 33 -15.91 14.27 -2.45
CA GLU A 33 -14.56 14.80 -2.43
C GLU A 33 -13.49 13.75 -2.08
N ILE A 34 -13.88 12.58 -1.53
CA ILE A 34 -12.94 11.52 -1.17
C ILE A 34 -12.65 10.65 -2.39
N ASP A 35 -11.41 10.65 -2.82
CA ASP A 35 -10.90 9.84 -3.94
C ASP A 35 -10.40 8.47 -3.48
N ALA A 36 -9.83 8.40 -2.28
CA ALA A 36 -9.28 7.16 -1.75
C ALA A 36 -9.44 7.05 -0.23
N VAL A 37 -9.52 5.83 0.26
CA VAL A 37 -9.49 5.51 1.69
C VAL A 37 -8.53 4.36 1.96
N PHE A 38 -7.95 4.34 3.15
CA PHE A 38 -7.17 3.21 3.65
C PHE A 38 -7.25 3.14 5.17
N GLY A 39 -7.03 1.97 5.72
CA GLY A 39 -6.99 1.73 7.16
C GLY A 39 -5.72 0.98 7.55
N ASN A 40 -5.82 0.13 8.55
CA ASN A 40 -4.70 -0.65 9.07
C ASN A 40 -4.73 -2.08 8.54
N VAL A 41 -3.56 -2.72 8.56
CA VAL A 41 -3.38 -4.13 8.21
C VAL A 41 -2.79 -4.88 9.41
N LEU A 42 -3.38 -6.02 9.72
CA LEU A 42 -2.91 -6.93 10.75
C LEU A 42 -2.14 -8.08 10.12
N TYR A 43 -0.98 -8.40 10.67
CA TYR A 43 -0.20 -9.57 10.26
C TYR A 43 -0.37 -10.70 11.27
N ARG A 44 -0.70 -11.90 10.77
CA ARG A 44 -0.92 -13.11 11.58
C ARG A 44 -0.06 -14.26 11.05
N ARG A 45 0.41 -15.14 11.93
CA ARG A 45 1.07 -16.40 11.51
C ARG A 45 0.07 -17.33 10.82
N ARG A 46 0.53 -18.07 9.81
CA ARG A 46 -0.30 -19.06 9.08
C ARG A 46 -0.85 -20.16 10.01
N ASN A 47 -0.06 -20.59 10.98
CA ASN A 47 -0.38 -21.71 11.86
C ASN A 47 -0.83 -21.26 13.27
N GLY A 48 -1.31 -20.04 13.44
CA GLY A 48 -1.69 -19.57 14.77
C GLY A 48 -2.58 -18.34 14.76
N GLU A 49 -3.34 -18.20 15.85
CA GLU A 49 -4.23 -17.05 16.07
C GLU A 49 -3.49 -15.78 16.50
N ARG A 50 -2.19 -15.92 16.86
CA ARG A 50 -1.42 -14.80 17.41
C ARG A 50 -1.17 -13.72 16.39
N LEU A 51 -1.62 -12.50 16.71
CA LEU A 51 -1.25 -11.27 16.00
C LEU A 51 0.25 -11.03 16.15
N LEU A 52 0.96 -10.85 15.02
CA LEU A 52 2.41 -10.58 15.01
C LEU A 52 2.71 -9.09 14.99
N ARG A 53 1.96 -8.33 14.18
CA ARG A 53 2.19 -6.91 13.95
C ARG A 53 0.93 -6.24 13.42
N ARG A 54 0.73 -4.98 13.80
CA ARG A 54 -0.22 -4.06 13.17
C ARG A 54 0.57 -3.04 12.36
N TYR A 55 0.25 -2.88 11.09
CA TYR A 55 0.75 -1.81 10.25
C TYR A 55 -0.32 -0.74 10.14
N SER A 56 -0.10 0.39 10.83
CA SER A 56 -1.04 1.50 10.87
C SER A 56 -0.77 2.49 9.74
N GLY A 57 -1.84 2.97 9.10
CA GLY A 57 -1.79 4.07 8.15
C GLY A 57 -1.85 5.46 8.77
N SER A 58 -2.02 5.58 10.11
CA SER A 58 -2.33 6.85 10.79
C SER A 58 -1.30 7.95 10.58
N HIS A 59 -0.04 7.61 10.42
CA HIS A 59 1.06 8.57 10.26
C HIS A 59 1.41 8.84 8.80
N PHE A 60 0.74 8.17 7.85
CA PHE A 60 1.05 8.37 6.44
C PHE A 60 0.72 9.79 5.99
N ASN A 61 1.66 10.37 5.28
CA ASN A 61 1.45 11.55 4.44
C ASN A 61 2.23 11.37 3.11
N PRO A 62 1.80 12.03 2.03
CA PRO A 62 2.43 11.88 0.72
C PRO A 62 3.92 12.20 0.67
N GLY A 63 4.40 13.11 1.53
CA GLY A 63 5.81 13.46 1.63
C GLY A 63 6.71 12.31 2.12
N MET A 64 6.14 11.22 2.63
CA MET A 64 6.87 10.03 3.04
C MET A 64 7.16 9.05 1.89
N LEU A 65 6.44 9.19 0.77
CA LEU A 65 6.64 8.30 -0.39
C LEU A 65 8.07 8.33 -0.93
N PRO A 66 8.76 9.49 -1.09
CA PRO A 66 10.14 9.49 -1.56
C PRO A 66 11.13 8.72 -0.66
N TYR A 67 10.73 8.40 0.56
CA TYR A 67 11.49 7.59 1.51
C TYR A 67 11.04 6.12 1.56
N GLY A 68 10.21 5.68 0.60
CA GLY A 68 9.73 4.29 0.52
C GLY A 68 8.59 3.95 1.49
N ILE A 69 8.01 4.94 2.17
CA ILE A 69 6.90 4.75 3.09
C ILE A 69 5.59 5.02 2.35
N MET A 70 4.70 4.04 2.31
CA MET A 70 3.41 4.12 1.63
C MET A 70 2.27 3.71 2.56
N PRO A 71 1.00 4.03 2.23
CA PRO A 71 -0.13 3.52 3.02
C PRO A 71 -0.19 1.99 2.93
N PRO A 72 -0.83 1.32 3.90
CA PRO A 72 -1.00 -0.13 3.86
C PRO A 72 -1.82 -0.55 2.64
N HIS A 73 -1.16 -0.95 1.54
CA HIS A 73 -1.79 -1.21 0.24
C HIS A 73 -2.94 -2.25 0.29
N PRO A 74 -2.92 -3.33 1.13
CA PRO A 74 -4.04 -4.26 1.18
C PRO A 74 -5.32 -3.67 1.77
N SER A 75 -5.21 -2.53 2.46
CA SER A 75 -6.36 -1.79 3.01
C SER A 75 -6.77 -0.58 2.17
N PHE A 76 -6.15 -0.41 1.00
CA PHE A 76 -6.33 0.76 0.15
C PHE A 76 -7.45 0.55 -0.87
N TYR A 77 -8.38 1.50 -0.92
CA TYR A 77 -9.50 1.57 -1.86
C TYR A 77 -9.51 2.94 -2.50
N ALA A 78 -9.73 3.02 -3.80
CA ALA A 78 -9.85 4.28 -4.50
C ALA A 78 -10.96 4.24 -5.56
N ARG A 79 -11.47 5.41 -5.93
CA ARG A 79 -12.40 5.53 -7.04
C ARG A 79 -11.74 5.01 -8.32
N LYS A 80 -12.48 4.29 -9.11
CA LYS A 80 -12.04 3.76 -10.42
C LYS A 80 -11.53 4.87 -11.34
N SER A 81 -12.12 6.06 -11.25
CA SER A 81 -11.68 7.25 -11.99
C SER A 81 -10.23 7.63 -11.74
N CYS A 82 -9.73 7.45 -10.50
CA CYS A 82 -8.32 7.70 -10.16
C CYS A 82 -7.39 6.77 -10.92
N TYR A 83 -7.72 5.48 -10.99
CA TYR A 83 -6.95 4.50 -11.76
C TYR A 83 -6.95 4.83 -13.25
N ILE A 84 -8.10 5.20 -13.81
CA ILE A 84 -8.23 5.58 -15.23
C ILE A 84 -7.39 6.82 -15.53
N LYS A 85 -7.53 7.87 -14.71
CA LYS A 85 -6.80 9.13 -14.85
C LYS A 85 -5.28 8.94 -14.79
N SER A 86 -4.83 8.07 -13.90
CA SER A 86 -3.40 7.78 -13.72
C SER A 86 -2.86 6.74 -14.72
N GLY A 87 -3.67 6.17 -15.60
CA GLY A 87 -3.24 5.16 -16.57
C GLY A 87 -3.08 3.74 -16.01
N GLY A 88 -3.62 3.47 -14.81
CA GLY A 88 -3.58 2.15 -14.17
C GLY A 88 -2.22 1.73 -13.64
N PHE A 89 -2.02 0.42 -13.45
CA PHE A 89 -0.75 -0.14 -12.99
C PHE A 89 0.29 -0.18 -14.10
N ASN A 90 1.52 0.21 -13.76
CA ASN A 90 2.66 0.06 -14.66
C ASN A 90 3.20 -1.37 -14.60
N THR A 91 2.91 -2.18 -15.62
CA THR A 91 3.29 -3.59 -15.69
C THR A 91 4.78 -3.86 -15.84
N SER A 92 5.61 -2.81 -16.00
CA SER A 92 7.07 -2.94 -16.01
C SER A 92 7.68 -3.13 -14.62
N PHE A 93 6.87 -3.04 -13.56
CA PHE A 93 7.24 -3.32 -12.18
C PHE A 93 6.71 -4.68 -11.78
N ARG A 94 7.59 -5.52 -11.24
CA ARG A 94 7.22 -6.85 -10.78
C ARG A 94 6.70 -6.84 -9.35
N ILE A 95 7.24 -5.98 -8.50
CA ILE A 95 7.01 -5.96 -7.06
C ILE A 95 6.50 -4.59 -6.61
N ALA A 96 7.12 -3.49 -7.06
CA ALA A 96 6.82 -2.13 -6.61
C ALA A 96 5.75 -1.41 -7.45
N GLY A 97 4.86 -2.15 -8.13
CA GLY A 97 3.81 -1.56 -8.96
C GLY A 97 2.77 -0.76 -8.19
N ASP A 98 2.45 -1.18 -6.97
CA ASP A 98 1.59 -0.45 -6.02
C ASP A 98 2.25 0.84 -5.54
N TYR A 99 3.51 0.77 -5.15
CA TYR A 99 4.27 1.96 -4.76
C TYR A 99 4.38 2.97 -5.90
N GLU A 100 4.68 2.52 -7.12
CA GLU A 100 4.75 3.38 -8.32
C GLU A 100 3.41 4.07 -8.59
N LEU A 101 2.29 3.36 -8.44
CA LEU A 101 0.96 3.91 -8.57
C LEU A 101 0.68 4.97 -7.49
N PHE A 102 1.09 4.72 -6.24
CA PHE A 102 0.92 5.68 -5.15
C PHE A 102 1.74 6.96 -5.35
N LEU A 103 2.93 6.89 -5.95
CA LEU A 103 3.65 8.10 -6.36
C LEU A 103 2.83 8.96 -7.32
N ARG A 104 2.17 8.35 -8.30
CA ARG A 104 1.28 9.07 -9.22
C ARG A 104 0.04 9.60 -8.51
N PHE A 105 -0.65 8.77 -7.73
CA PHE A 105 -1.85 9.16 -7.02
C PHE A 105 -1.63 10.37 -6.10
N PHE A 106 -0.64 10.28 -5.24
CA PHE A 106 -0.48 11.26 -4.16
C PHE A 106 0.40 12.46 -4.54
N LEU A 107 1.42 12.28 -5.38
CA LEU A 107 2.38 13.35 -5.68
C LEU A 107 2.10 14.04 -7.00
N LYS A 108 1.52 13.35 -8.00
CA LYS A 108 1.15 13.95 -9.28
C LYS A 108 -0.31 14.38 -9.33
N GLU A 109 -1.22 13.43 -9.11
CA GLU A 109 -2.66 13.68 -9.19
C GLU A 109 -3.21 14.35 -7.93
N ARG A 110 -2.49 14.27 -6.81
CA ARG A 110 -2.86 14.85 -5.51
C ARG A 110 -4.27 14.47 -5.08
N ILE A 111 -4.59 13.17 -5.23
CA ILE A 111 -5.92 12.65 -4.85
C ILE A 111 -6.24 12.95 -3.39
N CYS A 112 -7.50 13.24 -3.12
CA CYS A 112 -8.01 13.44 -1.78
C CYS A 112 -8.21 12.08 -1.09
N TYR A 113 -7.62 11.89 0.08
CA TYR A 113 -7.71 10.62 0.77
C TYR A 113 -8.14 10.77 2.22
N ARG A 114 -8.69 9.68 2.76
CA ARG A 114 -9.04 9.57 4.18
C ARG A 114 -8.43 8.33 4.80
N TYR A 115 -7.77 8.52 5.94
CA TYR A 115 -7.40 7.42 6.82
C TYR A 115 -8.60 7.04 7.70
N LEU A 116 -8.88 5.75 7.79
CA LEU A 116 -9.84 5.16 8.72
C LEU A 116 -9.08 4.46 9.83
N ASP A 117 -9.33 4.80 11.09
CA ASP A 117 -8.78 4.02 12.21
C ASP A 117 -9.54 2.70 12.36
N LEU A 118 -9.44 1.89 11.33
CA LEU A 118 -10.07 0.59 11.20
C LEU A 118 -9.04 -0.44 10.78
N ASP A 119 -9.01 -1.58 11.47
CA ASP A 119 -8.25 -2.74 11.00
C ASP A 119 -9.04 -3.42 9.87
N VAL A 120 -8.61 -3.17 8.64
CA VAL A 120 -9.34 -3.57 7.41
C VAL A 120 -9.08 -5.02 7.07
N VAL A 121 -7.80 -5.39 6.98
CA VAL A 121 -7.36 -6.69 6.47
C VAL A 121 -6.47 -7.41 7.48
N VAL A 122 -6.63 -8.72 7.55
CA VAL A 122 -5.73 -9.64 8.21
C VAL A 122 -4.94 -10.40 7.15
N MET A 123 -3.64 -10.10 7.04
CA MET A 123 -2.70 -10.81 6.18
C MET A 123 -2.12 -12.02 6.89
N ARG A 124 -2.09 -13.16 6.19
CA ARG A 124 -1.44 -14.38 6.69
C ARG A 124 0.01 -14.43 6.22
N LEU A 125 0.96 -14.43 7.17
CA LEU A 125 2.37 -14.63 6.86
C LEU A 125 2.65 -16.13 6.63
N GLY A 126 3.13 -16.52 5.46
CA GLY A 126 3.44 -17.92 5.12
C GLY A 126 3.30 -18.29 3.65
N GLY A 127 2.97 -17.36 2.77
CA GLY A 127 2.95 -17.56 1.31
C GLY A 127 4.33 -17.36 0.65
N ILE A 128 4.37 -17.46 -0.66
CA ILE A 128 5.58 -17.27 -1.50
C ILE A 128 6.22 -15.89 -1.31
N SER A 129 5.44 -14.90 -0.87
CA SER A 129 5.89 -13.53 -0.52
C SER A 129 6.69 -13.45 0.80
N ASN A 130 6.89 -14.58 1.49
CA ASN A 130 7.51 -14.66 2.83
C ASN A 130 9.04 -14.76 2.83
N ARG A 131 9.69 -14.38 1.76
CA ARG A 131 11.08 -13.97 1.91
C ARG A 131 11.08 -12.71 2.74
N SER A 132 11.67 -12.82 3.92
CA SER A 132 11.85 -11.79 4.95
C SER A 132 11.40 -10.38 4.53
N PHE A 133 10.54 -9.74 5.30
CA PHE A 133 10.14 -8.32 5.13
C PHE A 133 11.36 -7.43 4.80
N TYR A 134 12.53 -7.74 5.35
CA TYR A 134 13.80 -7.10 5.04
C TYR A 134 14.34 -7.45 3.64
N SER A 135 14.21 -8.68 3.16
CA SER A 135 14.65 -9.02 1.80
C SER A 135 13.72 -8.46 0.73
N VAL A 136 12.45 -8.22 1.07
CA VAL A 136 11.49 -7.51 0.23
C VAL A 136 11.85 -6.02 0.20
N LEU A 137 12.17 -5.40 1.32
CA LEU A 137 12.65 -4.01 1.36
C LEU A 137 13.98 -3.84 0.62
N CYS A 138 14.96 -4.71 0.84
CA CYS A 138 16.29 -4.60 0.21
C CYS A 138 16.27 -5.02 -1.27
N GLY A 139 15.54 -6.07 -1.63
CA GLY A 139 15.39 -6.48 -3.04
C GLY A 139 14.54 -5.52 -3.86
N ASN A 140 13.66 -4.75 -3.22
CA ASN A 140 12.75 -3.79 -3.86
C ASN A 140 13.31 -2.38 -3.99
N SER A 141 14.41 -2.05 -3.31
CA SER A 141 14.99 -0.70 -3.36
C SER A 141 15.30 -0.24 -4.77
N ILE A 142 15.75 -1.14 -5.64
CA ILE A 142 16.02 -0.85 -7.05
C ILE A 142 14.72 -0.47 -7.77
N GLU A 143 13.64 -1.22 -7.58
CA GLU A 143 12.35 -0.89 -8.18
C GLU A 143 11.72 0.38 -7.58
N LEU A 144 11.88 0.61 -6.27
CA LEU A 144 11.43 1.84 -5.63
C LEU A 144 12.17 3.07 -6.17
N MET A 145 13.51 3.00 -6.30
CA MET A 145 14.32 4.06 -6.92
C MET A 145 13.94 4.26 -8.39
N LYS A 146 13.74 3.17 -9.15
CA LYS A 146 13.26 3.24 -10.52
C LYS A 146 11.90 3.95 -10.59
N ALA A 147 10.96 3.61 -9.71
CA ALA A 147 9.64 4.23 -9.64
C ALA A 147 9.73 5.74 -9.37
N CYS A 148 10.55 6.15 -8.41
CA CYS A 148 10.80 7.57 -8.15
C CYS A 148 11.40 8.27 -9.37
N ARG A 149 12.41 7.68 -9.98
CA ARG A 149 13.11 8.25 -11.14
C ARG A 149 12.21 8.48 -12.35
N ILE A 150 11.42 7.47 -12.73
CA ILE A 150 10.50 7.59 -13.90
C ILE A 150 9.38 8.61 -13.66
N ASN A 151 9.05 8.84 -12.38
CA ASN A 151 8.07 9.83 -11.97
C ASN A 151 8.65 11.22 -11.73
N GLY A 152 9.98 11.42 -11.91
CA GLY A 152 10.66 12.70 -11.67
C GLY A 152 10.73 13.08 -10.19
N ILE A 153 10.71 12.09 -9.29
CA ILE A 153 10.71 12.30 -7.84
C ILE A 153 12.11 12.03 -7.31
N TYR A 154 12.68 13.02 -6.60
CA TYR A 154 13.95 12.85 -5.90
C TYR A 154 13.76 11.92 -4.70
N THR A 155 14.71 11.00 -4.49
CA THR A 155 14.69 10.06 -3.37
C THR A 155 16.09 9.82 -2.81
N ASN A 156 16.18 9.62 -1.50
CA ASN A 156 17.42 9.25 -0.78
C ASN A 156 17.42 7.75 -0.40
N LEU A 157 16.59 6.92 -1.03
CA LEU A 157 16.47 5.49 -0.71
C LEU A 157 17.82 4.74 -0.78
N SER A 158 18.74 5.16 -1.65
CA SER A 158 20.10 4.61 -1.73
C SER A 158 20.92 4.80 -0.46
N LEU A 159 20.65 5.85 0.33
CA LEU A 159 21.36 6.14 1.57
C LEU A 159 20.86 5.28 2.75
N ILE A 160 19.65 4.80 2.71
CA ILE A 160 19.06 3.95 3.77
C ILE A 160 19.77 2.59 3.81
N HIS A 161 20.30 2.09 2.69
CA HIS A 161 21.02 0.81 2.63
C HIS A 161 22.48 0.89 3.14
N ILE A 162 23.06 2.07 3.17
CA ILE A 162 24.44 2.27 3.64
C ILE A 162 24.51 2.24 5.18
N SER A 163 23.39 2.46 5.86
CA SER A 163 23.32 2.59 7.32
C SER A 163 22.88 1.30 8.05
N GLU A 164 22.74 0.17 7.37
CA GLU A 164 22.51 -1.10 8.07
C GLU A 164 23.80 -1.58 8.74
N PRO A 165 23.83 -1.70 10.09
CA PRO A 165 24.98 -2.32 10.74
C PRO A 165 25.05 -3.78 10.30
N THR A 166 26.19 -4.16 9.71
CA THR A 166 26.58 -5.56 9.54
C THR A 166 26.47 -6.23 10.90
N ARG A 167 25.50 -7.11 11.09
CA ARG A 167 25.42 -7.94 12.29
C ARG A 167 26.63 -8.86 12.33
N PRO A 168 27.31 -8.99 13.47
CA PRO A 168 28.37 -9.98 13.65
C PRO A 168 27.83 -11.40 13.60
#